data_4c79fa2bd6984bfdbb853cbb9cef902b
#
_entry.id   4c79fa2bd6984bfdbb853cbb9cef902b
#
_cell.length_a   1.000
_cell.length_b   1.000
_cell.length_c   1.000
_cell.angle_alpha   90.00
_cell.angle_beta   90.00
_cell.angle_gamma   90.00
#
_symmetry.space_group_name_H-M   'P 1'
#
loop_
_entity.id
_entity.type
_entity.pdbx_description
1 polymer ?
#
loop_
_entity_poly.entity_id
_entity_poly.type
_entity_poly.pdbx_seq_one_letter_code
_entity_poly.pdbx_strand_id
1 'polypeptide(L)'
;MKQSHDKKLYGTATVGTKGQIVIPSNAREELGLKPGDKLYIAGSASKKVLFCLGEEQLEHLINRLTNDDSEDAQDVKAQFEELKRNQE
;
A
#
# COMPACT_ATOMS: atom_id res chain seq x y z
N MET A 1 -21.16 -0.60 20.61
CA MET A 1 -20.68 -0.83 19.47
C MET A 1 -19.28 -1.19 19.47
N LYS A 2 -18.93 -2.02 18.71
CA LYS A 2 -17.65 -2.50 18.72
C LYS A 2 -16.86 -1.95 17.61
N GLN A 3 -15.82 -1.35 17.93
CA GLN A 3 -14.96 -0.79 16.95
C GLN A 3 -13.84 -1.72 16.67
N SER A 4 -13.44 -1.78 15.44
CA SER A 4 -12.21 -2.43 15.11
C SER A 4 -11.09 -1.58 15.60
N HIS A 5 -10.19 -2.11 16.37
CA HIS A 5 -9.04 -1.37 16.84
C HIS A 5 -7.79 -1.80 16.13
N ASP A 6 -7.97 -2.22 14.89
CA ASP A 6 -6.90 -2.73 14.08
C ASP A 6 -6.02 -1.62 13.54
N LYS A 7 -6.56 -0.45 13.29
CA LYS A 7 -5.80 0.64 12.71
C LYS A 7 -5.20 1.50 13.80
N LYS A 8 -3.94 1.86 13.60
CA LYS A 8 -3.27 2.70 14.58
C LYS A 8 -2.09 3.39 13.94
N LEU A 9 -1.58 4.37 14.63
CA LEU A 9 -0.38 5.06 14.19
C LEU A 9 0.82 4.33 14.74
N TYR A 10 1.82 4.14 13.89
CA TYR A 10 3.05 3.47 14.32
C TYR A 10 4.16 4.45 14.61
N GLY A 11 3.98 5.71 14.24
CA GLY A 11 5.01 6.69 14.45
C GLY A 11 5.13 7.58 13.25
N THR A 12 6.26 8.23 13.12
CA THR A 12 6.53 9.11 12.00
C THR A 12 7.79 8.66 11.30
N ALA A 13 7.93 9.11 10.08
CA ALA A 13 9.13 8.89 9.30
C ALA A 13 9.45 10.18 8.57
N THR A 14 10.73 10.48 8.45
CA THR A 14 11.16 11.67 7.75
C THR A 14 11.63 11.27 6.36
N VAL A 15 11.14 11.99 5.36
CA VAL A 15 11.53 11.72 3.98
C VAL A 15 12.95 12.23 3.77
N GLY A 16 13.84 11.33 3.37
CA GLY A 16 15.22 11.69 3.10
C GLY A 16 15.38 12.41 1.78
N THR A 17 16.62 12.80 1.50
CA THR A 17 16.89 13.59 0.29
C THR A 17 16.59 12.82 -0.98
N LYS A 18 16.64 11.50 -0.91
CA LYS A 18 16.33 10.66 -2.08
C LYS A 18 14.94 10.12 -2.05
N GLY A 19 14.08 10.66 -1.19
CA GLY A 19 12.71 10.20 -1.10
C GLY A 19 12.54 8.94 -0.28
N GLN A 20 13.52 8.57 0.51
CA GLN A 20 13.47 7.35 1.29
C GLN A 20 12.91 7.61 2.68
N ILE A 21 12.20 6.63 3.20
CA ILE A 21 11.77 6.67 4.60
C ILE A 21 12.16 5.34 5.23
N VAL A 22 12.24 5.38 6.56
CA VAL A 22 12.45 4.16 7.33
C VAL A 22 11.12 3.78 7.95
N ILE A 23 10.65 2.58 7.66
CA ILE A 23 9.41 2.11 8.25
C ILE A 23 9.66 1.85 9.73
N PRO A 24 8.80 2.38 10.61
CA PRO A 24 9.02 2.17 12.04
C PRO A 24 9.13 0.69 12.40
N SER A 25 9.99 0.38 13.36
CA SER A 25 10.26 -1.01 13.69
C SER A 25 9.03 -1.73 14.21
N ASN A 26 8.17 -1.04 14.97
CA ASN A 26 6.97 -1.70 15.46
C ASN A 26 6.02 -2.03 14.31
N ALA A 27 5.97 -1.20 13.28
CA ALA A 27 5.16 -1.53 12.12
C ALA A 27 5.74 -2.73 11.38
N ARG A 28 7.07 -2.79 11.24
CA ARG A 28 7.69 -3.93 10.57
C ARG A 28 7.38 -5.21 11.30
N GLU A 29 7.41 -5.17 12.63
CA GLU A 29 7.17 -6.38 13.41
C GLU A 29 5.73 -6.83 13.32
N GLU A 30 4.80 -5.90 13.47
CA GLU A 30 3.39 -6.30 13.47
C GLU A 30 2.92 -6.75 12.10
N LEU A 31 3.48 -6.15 11.05
CA LEU A 31 3.07 -6.50 9.70
C LEU A 31 3.92 -7.60 9.10
N GLY A 32 4.94 -8.05 9.81
CA GLY A 32 5.79 -9.13 9.32
C GLY A 32 6.65 -8.76 8.16
N LEU A 33 7.06 -7.50 8.08
CA LEU A 33 7.88 -7.02 6.98
C LEU A 33 9.33 -7.37 7.22
N LYS A 34 9.97 -7.95 6.23
CA LYS A 34 11.35 -8.38 6.34
C LYS A 34 12.17 -7.79 5.22
N PRO A 35 13.48 -7.72 5.41
CA PRO A 35 14.35 -7.26 4.31
C PRO A 35 14.13 -8.11 3.07
N GLY A 36 14.02 -7.45 1.95
CA GLY A 36 13.76 -8.12 0.70
C GLY A 36 12.30 -8.22 0.32
N ASP A 37 11.40 -7.95 1.26
CA ASP A 37 9.98 -7.97 0.93
C ASP A 37 9.66 -6.84 -0.03
N LYS A 38 8.72 -7.08 -0.90
CA LYS A 38 8.26 -6.07 -1.82
C LYS A 38 6.98 -5.47 -1.33
N LEU A 39 6.86 -4.17 -1.48
CA LEU A 39 5.64 -3.46 -1.17
C LEU A 39 5.21 -2.72 -2.41
N TYR A 40 3.92 -2.73 -2.66
CA TYR A 40 3.34 -1.94 -3.73
C TYR A 40 2.91 -0.60 -3.15
N ILE A 41 3.26 0.46 -3.83
CA ILE A 41 3.01 1.80 -3.34
C ILE A 41 1.88 2.39 -4.15
N ALA A 42 0.80 2.72 -3.49
CA ALA A 42 -0.37 3.32 -4.12
C ALA A 42 -0.76 4.56 -3.33
N GLY A 43 -1.60 5.36 -3.90
CA GLY A 43 -2.02 6.55 -3.18
C GLY A 43 -3.01 7.35 -3.98
N SER A 44 -3.38 8.48 -3.42
CA SER A 44 -4.30 9.41 -4.04
C SER A 44 -3.70 10.80 -3.94
N ALA A 45 -3.44 11.40 -5.10
CA ALA A 45 -2.83 12.73 -5.10
C ALA A 45 -3.76 13.77 -4.53
N SER A 46 -5.05 13.67 -4.83
CA SER A 46 -6.00 14.66 -4.35
C SER A 46 -6.17 14.58 -2.84
N LYS A 47 -6.10 13.39 -2.28
CA LYS A 47 -6.23 13.21 -0.84
C LYS A 47 -4.89 13.23 -0.13
N LYS A 48 -3.79 13.21 -0.87
CA LYS A 48 -2.45 13.25 -0.33
C LYS A 48 -2.20 12.11 0.64
N VAL A 49 -2.56 10.91 0.22
CA VAL A 49 -2.32 9.72 1.01
C VAL A 49 -1.48 8.74 0.21
N LEU A 50 -0.71 7.97 0.94
CA LEU A 50 0.17 6.96 0.37
C LEU A 50 -0.07 5.66 1.12
N PHE A 51 -0.22 4.58 0.37
CA PHE A 51 -0.41 3.25 0.95
C PHE A 51 0.74 2.36 0.54
N CYS A 52 1.23 1.56 1.47
CA CYS A 52 2.23 0.54 1.19
C CYS A 52 1.56 -0.80 1.44
N LEU A 53 1.48 -1.61 0.40
CA LEU A 53 0.65 -2.81 0.44
C LEU A 53 1.45 -4.02 -0.02
N GLY A 54 1.23 -5.17 0.63
CA GLY A 54 1.68 -6.42 0.06
C GLY A 54 0.85 -6.78 -1.15
N GLU A 55 1.29 -7.81 -1.86
CA GLU A 55 0.60 -8.18 -3.10
C GLU A 55 -0.83 -8.62 -2.83
N GLU A 56 -1.03 -9.42 -1.80
CA GLU A 56 -2.37 -9.92 -1.51
C GLU A 56 -3.30 -8.78 -1.12
N GLN A 57 -2.80 -7.86 -0.32
CA GLN A 57 -3.62 -6.73 0.10
C GLN A 57 -3.95 -5.81 -1.06
N LEU A 58 -3.03 -5.65 -1.99
CA LEU A 58 -3.31 -4.85 -3.16
C LEU A 58 -4.37 -5.50 -4.03
N GLU A 59 -4.33 -6.81 -4.17
CA GLU A 59 -5.35 -7.51 -4.93
C GLU A 59 -6.73 -7.32 -4.31
N HIS A 60 -6.80 -7.37 -2.99
CA HIS A 60 -8.08 -7.14 -2.32
C HIS A 60 -8.58 -5.72 -2.58
N LEU A 61 -7.67 -4.76 -2.54
CA LEU A 61 -8.06 -3.38 -2.80
C LEU A 61 -8.59 -3.23 -4.21
N ILE A 62 -7.91 -3.81 -5.18
CA ILE A 62 -8.33 -3.72 -6.56
C ILE A 62 -9.69 -4.36 -6.76
N ASN A 63 -9.92 -5.50 -6.12
CA ASN A 63 -11.20 -6.16 -6.26
C ASN A 63 -12.34 -5.32 -5.72
N ARG A 64 -12.10 -4.62 -4.62
CA ARG A 64 -13.12 -3.74 -4.08
C ARG A 64 -13.38 -2.57 -5.00
N LEU A 65 -12.34 -2.02 -5.58
CA LEU A 65 -12.51 -0.89 -6.49
C LEU A 65 -13.25 -1.29 -7.76
N THR A 66 -12.90 -2.47 -8.31
CA THR A 66 -13.55 -2.90 -9.54
C THR A 66 -15.03 -3.18 -9.34
N ASN A 67 -15.43 -3.50 -8.14
CA ASN A 67 -16.85 -3.69 -7.88
C ASN A 67 -17.63 -2.39 -8.00
N ASP A 68 -16.95 -1.26 -7.94
CA ASP A 68 -17.59 0.03 -8.08
C ASP A 68 -17.60 0.53 -9.51
N ASP A 69 -16.98 -0.20 -10.43
CA ASP A 69 -16.95 0.19 -11.83
C ASP A 69 -16.36 1.57 -12.05
N SER A 70 -15.46 1.99 -11.22
CA SER A 70 -14.87 3.31 -11.38
C SER A 70 -13.70 3.24 -12.35
N GLU A 71 -13.42 4.35 -13.01
CA GLU A 71 -12.26 4.43 -13.90
C GLU A 71 -10.98 4.26 -13.12
N ASP A 72 -10.95 4.79 -11.89
CA ASP A 72 -9.76 4.67 -11.07
C ASP A 72 -9.42 3.21 -10.80
N ALA A 73 -10.45 2.40 -10.58
CA ALA A 73 -10.23 1.00 -10.30
C ALA A 73 -9.59 0.30 -11.48
N GLN A 74 -10.05 0.61 -12.68
CA GLN A 74 -9.51 -0.04 -13.85
C GLN A 74 -8.08 0.41 -14.13
N ASP A 75 -7.78 1.68 -13.88
CA ASP A 75 -6.43 2.18 -14.03
C ASP A 75 -5.48 1.48 -13.07
N VAL A 76 -5.88 1.35 -11.82
CA VAL A 76 -5.02 0.70 -10.82
C VAL A 76 -4.80 -0.75 -11.18
N LYS A 77 -5.84 -1.42 -11.63
CA LYS A 77 -5.70 -2.83 -12.00
C LYS A 77 -4.74 -2.99 -13.16
N ALA A 78 -4.84 -2.14 -14.16
CA ALA A 78 -3.95 -2.23 -15.30
C ALA A 78 -2.50 -1.97 -14.89
N GLN A 79 -2.29 -1.00 -14.01
CA GLN A 79 -0.96 -0.69 -13.53
C GLN A 79 -0.38 -1.85 -12.72
N PHE A 80 -1.22 -2.48 -11.90
CA PHE A 80 -0.78 -3.62 -11.11
C PHE A 80 -0.32 -4.75 -12.02
N GLU A 81 -1.08 -5.05 -13.05
CA GLU A 81 -0.73 -6.13 -13.95
C GLU A 81 0.55 -5.79 -14.72
N GLU A 82 0.74 -4.53 -15.06
CA GLU A 82 1.95 -4.13 -15.73
C GLU A 82 3.16 -4.27 -14.82
N LEU A 83 3.03 -3.90 -13.55
CA LEU A 83 4.11 -4.07 -12.60
C LEU A 83 4.48 -5.53 -12.43
N LYS A 84 3.50 -6.40 -12.38
CA LYS A 84 3.79 -7.82 -12.23
C LYS A 84 4.53 -8.37 -13.44
N ARG A 85 4.18 -7.91 -14.62
CA ARG A 85 4.88 -8.36 -15.82
C ARG A 85 6.33 -7.92 -15.84
N ASN A 86 6.62 -6.78 -15.25
CA ASN A 86 7.97 -6.22 -15.28
C ASN A 86 8.85 -6.69 -14.16
N GLN A 87 8.35 -7.58 -13.32
CA GLN A 87 9.13 -8.03 -12.18
C GLN A 87 9.68 -9.41 -12.41
N GLU A 88 10.41 -9.58 -13.37
CA GLU A 88 10.98 -10.88 -13.65
C GLU A 88 12.19 -11.20 -12.84
#